data_c6d30d215ee8a04736d6751c87453359
#
_entry.id   c6d30d215ee8a04736d6751c87453359
#
_cell.length_a   1.000
_cell.length_b   1.000
_cell.length_c   1.000
_cell.angle_alpha   90.00
_cell.angle_beta   90.00
_cell.angle_gamma   90.00
#
_symmetry.space_group_name_H-M   'P 1'
#
loop_
_entity.id
_entity.type
_entity.pdbx_description
1 polymer ?
#
loop_
_entity_poly.entity_id
_entity_poly.type
_entity_poly.pdbx_seq_one_letter_code
_entity_poly.pdbx_strand_id
1 'polypeptide(L)'
;MSESSQPQAPSYRYEHELNVIDDNYRNYYQVFVYSFCDSNGDGIGDLAGVTSGLDYIQDMGFNGIWLSPIMPSDSYHKYSVKDYYAIDEQYGTMEDFEKLAAECEKRGIKLLIDLVMNHSSNEHEWFKHASKSLRSNPCGAAKDKPCLNDNICPVHDKYIDYYYFTDEKPVGTNSWYRIGSNRWYQAVFSEQMPELNLDNSAVRSEFEKIADFWLEKGAGGFRLDAVKEYFSGNPEKNIEVLNQFMKHCKTVDPKCYVVGEVWESFTNYTKYYSSGIDSVFGFTMAQESGKIAKTINGKGADNSVKSFAQAMVTVEQKLASYSDTAIDAPFIGNHDTNRGAGILGYNETKIKAAAGLLLTMSGSPFVYYGDEIGLSGSGRDENKRAPMIWDSEGTGLTYGPPDMERQENRFAD
;
A
#
# COMPACT_ATOMS: atom_id res chain seq x y z
N MET A 1 19.56 -47.98 -37.64
CA MET A 1 18.95 -47.23 -36.51
C MET A 1 19.49 -45.84 -36.59
N SER A 2 18.70 -44.90 -37.11
CA SER A 2 19.08 -43.50 -37.28
C SER A 2 18.64 -42.75 -36.03
N GLU A 3 19.60 -42.20 -35.29
CA GLU A 3 19.33 -41.29 -34.20
C GLU A 3 18.67 -40.02 -34.74
N SER A 4 17.46 -39.75 -34.30
CA SER A 4 16.75 -38.51 -34.59
C SER A 4 17.38 -37.39 -33.74
N SER A 5 18.12 -36.50 -34.37
CA SER A 5 18.57 -35.23 -33.75
C SER A 5 17.35 -34.37 -33.42
N GLN A 6 17.10 -34.16 -32.12
CA GLN A 6 16.16 -33.13 -31.67
C GLN A 6 16.69 -31.75 -32.11
N PRO A 7 15.83 -30.83 -32.55
CA PRO A 7 16.27 -29.49 -32.86
C PRO A 7 16.70 -28.78 -31.58
N GLN A 8 17.96 -28.35 -31.54
CA GLN A 8 18.49 -27.47 -30.48
C GLN A 8 17.74 -26.15 -30.53
N ALA A 9 17.19 -25.75 -29.40
CA ALA A 9 16.64 -24.41 -29.20
C ALA A 9 17.75 -23.36 -29.52
N PRO A 10 17.41 -22.26 -30.22
CA PRO A 10 18.39 -21.22 -30.49
C PRO A 10 18.88 -20.60 -29.18
N SER A 11 20.19 -20.70 -28.93
CA SER A 11 20.82 -20.02 -27.82
C SER A 11 20.91 -18.52 -28.16
N TYR A 12 19.99 -17.72 -27.67
CA TYR A 12 20.16 -16.27 -27.71
C TYR A 12 21.24 -15.90 -26.67
N ARG A 13 22.41 -15.54 -27.14
CA ARG A 13 23.37 -14.81 -26.33
C ARG A 13 22.96 -13.34 -26.34
N TYR A 14 22.52 -12.83 -25.20
CA TYR A 14 22.47 -11.39 -25.00
C TYR A 14 23.92 -10.88 -24.98
N GLU A 15 24.27 -10.02 -25.92
CA GLU A 15 25.62 -9.43 -26.01
C GLU A 15 25.85 -8.31 -24.99
N HIS A 16 24.82 -7.92 -24.24
CA HIS A 16 24.89 -6.92 -23.16
C HIS A 16 24.50 -7.59 -21.85
N GLU A 17 25.32 -7.40 -20.83
CA GLU A 17 24.91 -7.70 -19.45
C GLU A 17 23.62 -6.93 -19.20
N LEU A 18 22.54 -7.66 -18.85
CA LEU A 18 21.36 -7.04 -18.31
C LEU A 18 21.82 -6.30 -17.05
N ASN A 19 21.80 -4.97 -17.10
CA ASN A 19 21.99 -4.14 -15.94
C ASN A 19 20.73 -4.35 -15.08
N VAL A 20 20.69 -5.46 -14.36
CA VAL A 20 19.68 -5.67 -13.32
C VAL A 20 20.02 -4.67 -12.24
N ILE A 21 19.41 -3.50 -12.36
CA ILE A 21 19.53 -2.49 -11.35
C ILE A 21 18.79 -3.06 -10.15
N ASP A 22 19.58 -3.76 -9.34
CA ASP A 22 19.22 -4.06 -7.99
C ASP A 22 18.01 -5.01 -7.77
N ASP A 23 17.95 -5.50 -6.57
CA ASP A 23 16.96 -6.33 -5.91
C ASP A 23 15.53 -5.72 -5.88
N ASN A 24 15.33 -4.54 -6.42
CA ASN A 24 14.06 -3.79 -6.39
C ASN A 24 13.15 -4.03 -7.61
N TYR A 25 13.66 -4.57 -8.72
CA TYR A 25 12.84 -4.98 -9.87
C TYR A 25 12.21 -6.33 -9.59
N ARG A 26 10.95 -6.32 -9.18
CA ARG A 26 10.20 -7.50 -8.74
C ARG A 26 8.79 -7.49 -9.29
N ASN A 27 8.18 -8.66 -9.38
CA ASN A 27 6.75 -8.81 -9.58
C ASN A 27 6.10 -8.89 -8.20
N TYR A 28 5.30 -7.90 -7.85
CA TYR A 28 4.63 -7.84 -6.55
C TYR A 28 3.21 -8.37 -6.62
N TYR A 29 2.84 -9.17 -5.62
CA TYR A 29 1.49 -9.65 -5.39
C TYR A 29 0.91 -8.94 -4.17
N GLN A 30 -0.19 -8.20 -4.37
CA GLN A 30 -0.86 -7.50 -3.28
C GLN A 30 -1.83 -8.46 -2.58
N VAL A 31 -1.68 -8.62 -1.29
CA VAL A 31 -2.53 -9.43 -0.42
C VAL A 31 -3.37 -8.55 0.49
N PHE A 32 -4.69 -8.63 0.37
CA PHE A 32 -5.62 -8.08 1.36
C PHE A 32 -5.88 -9.16 2.40
N VAL A 33 -5.13 -9.12 3.52
CA VAL A 33 -5.03 -10.24 4.49
C VAL A 33 -6.40 -10.71 4.97
N TYR A 34 -7.31 -9.78 5.30
CA TYR A 34 -8.67 -10.07 5.78
C TYR A 34 -9.44 -11.07 4.91
N SER A 35 -9.21 -11.04 3.60
CA SER A 35 -9.96 -11.83 2.63
C SER A 35 -9.13 -12.88 1.90
N PHE A 36 -7.86 -13.08 2.28
CA PHE A 36 -6.96 -13.93 1.51
C PHE A 36 -7.07 -15.40 1.87
N CYS A 37 -6.76 -15.79 3.10
CA CYS A 37 -6.83 -17.19 3.55
C CYS A 37 -7.04 -17.24 5.06
N ASP A 38 -8.11 -17.91 5.47
CA ASP A 38 -8.44 -18.22 6.86
C ASP A 38 -7.76 -19.55 7.25
N SER A 39 -6.78 -19.49 8.14
CA SER A 39 -6.04 -20.68 8.60
C SER A 39 -6.60 -21.29 9.89
N ASN A 40 -7.39 -20.52 10.65
CA ASN A 40 -7.84 -20.88 11.98
C ASN A 40 -9.34 -21.22 12.07
N GLY A 41 -10.11 -20.91 11.00
CA GLY A 41 -11.53 -21.22 10.87
C GLY A 41 -12.47 -20.19 11.50
N ASP A 42 -12.01 -18.96 11.74
CA ASP A 42 -12.83 -17.88 12.30
C ASP A 42 -13.55 -17.04 11.22
N GLY A 43 -13.25 -17.27 9.95
CA GLY A 43 -13.82 -16.59 8.79
C GLY A 43 -13.08 -15.33 8.38
N ILE A 44 -11.93 -15.04 8.98
CA ILE A 44 -11.08 -13.89 8.68
C ILE A 44 -9.71 -14.42 8.22
N GLY A 45 -9.16 -13.86 7.16
CA GLY A 45 -7.81 -14.21 6.72
C GLY A 45 -6.74 -13.72 7.70
N ASP A 46 -5.65 -14.47 7.80
CA ASP A 46 -4.61 -14.25 8.78
C ASP A 46 -3.19 -14.46 8.20
N LEU A 47 -2.15 -14.12 8.97
CA LEU A 47 -0.74 -14.21 8.54
C LEU A 47 -0.28 -15.66 8.34
N ALA A 48 -0.83 -16.62 9.10
CA ALA A 48 -0.54 -18.03 8.90
C ALA A 48 -1.17 -18.55 7.60
N GLY A 49 -2.36 -18.05 7.24
CA GLY A 49 -3.00 -18.25 5.95
C GLY A 49 -2.17 -17.66 4.79
N VAL A 50 -1.63 -16.46 4.95
CA VAL A 50 -0.69 -15.89 3.95
C VAL A 50 0.55 -16.80 3.83
N THR A 51 1.11 -17.24 4.94
CA THR A 51 2.27 -18.14 4.94
C THR A 51 1.98 -19.44 4.19
N SER A 52 0.79 -20.02 4.36
CA SER A 52 0.37 -21.22 3.65
C SER A 52 0.22 -21.04 2.13
N GLY A 53 -0.08 -19.82 1.69
CA GLY A 53 -0.21 -19.45 0.27
C GLY A 53 1.10 -19.11 -0.44
N LEU A 54 2.26 -19.11 0.24
CA LEU A 54 3.53 -18.67 -0.35
C LEU A 54 3.99 -19.52 -1.53
N ASP A 55 3.77 -20.82 -1.51
CA ASP A 55 4.15 -21.70 -2.62
C ASP A 55 3.31 -21.35 -3.86
N TYR A 56 2.01 -21.12 -3.70
CA TYR A 56 1.14 -20.64 -4.79
C TYR A 56 1.63 -19.31 -5.39
N ILE A 57 1.98 -18.34 -4.55
CA ILE A 57 2.48 -17.04 -4.99
C ILE A 57 3.80 -17.20 -5.74
N GLN A 58 4.72 -18.02 -5.22
CA GLN A 58 6.01 -18.30 -5.84
C GLN A 58 5.87 -19.03 -7.19
N ASP A 59 5.00 -20.04 -7.27
CA ASP A 59 4.77 -20.82 -8.49
C ASP A 59 4.18 -19.98 -9.63
N MET A 60 3.44 -18.91 -9.30
CA MET A 60 3.00 -17.91 -10.28
C MET A 60 4.12 -16.97 -10.76
N GLY A 61 5.32 -17.02 -10.17
CA GLY A 61 6.47 -16.18 -10.54
C GLY A 61 6.54 -14.84 -9.80
N PHE A 62 5.76 -14.64 -8.74
CA PHE A 62 5.90 -13.46 -7.88
C PHE A 62 7.06 -13.62 -6.91
N ASN A 63 7.86 -12.57 -6.79
CA ASN A 63 9.01 -12.49 -5.89
C ASN A 63 8.96 -11.27 -4.97
N GLY A 64 7.81 -10.63 -4.89
CA GLY A 64 7.47 -9.59 -3.93
C GLY A 64 6.03 -9.75 -3.45
N ILE A 65 5.76 -9.41 -2.20
CA ILE A 65 4.43 -9.37 -1.60
C ILE A 65 4.23 -7.99 -0.97
N TRP A 66 3.06 -7.39 -1.18
CA TRP A 66 2.59 -6.26 -0.42
C TRP A 66 1.39 -6.69 0.42
N LEU A 67 1.51 -6.65 1.75
CA LEU A 67 0.39 -6.81 2.67
C LEU A 67 -0.33 -5.48 2.86
N SER A 68 -1.65 -5.44 2.68
CA SER A 68 -2.48 -4.35 3.21
C SER A 68 -2.28 -4.24 4.72
N PRO A 69 -2.68 -3.12 5.40
CA PRO A 69 -2.32 -2.91 6.79
C PRO A 69 -2.61 -4.09 7.71
N ILE A 70 -1.66 -4.40 8.59
CA ILE A 70 -1.70 -5.55 9.51
C ILE A 70 -1.72 -5.15 10.99
N MET A 71 -1.64 -3.84 11.26
CA MET A 71 -1.62 -3.31 12.62
C MET A 71 -3.03 -3.28 13.23
N PRO A 72 -3.15 -3.26 14.58
CA PRO A 72 -4.43 -3.19 15.28
C PRO A 72 -5.32 -2.04 14.81
N SER A 73 -6.58 -2.36 14.50
CA SER A 73 -7.56 -1.40 14.01
C SER A 73 -8.99 -1.89 14.29
N ASP A 74 -9.93 -0.96 14.50
CA ASP A 74 -11.35 -1.30 14.61
C ASP A 74 -12.02 -1.50 13.25
N SER A 75 -11.39 -1.03 12.16
CA SER A 75 -11.89 -1.24 10.81
C SER A 75 -11.40 -2.55 10.22
N TYR A 76 -12.24 -3.22 9.40
CA TYR A 76 -11.84 -4.45 8.69
C TYR A 76 -10.65 -4.22 7.74
N HIS A 77 -10.53 -3.02 7.18
CA HIS A 77 -9.47 -2.66 6.24
C HIS A 77 -8.14 -2.26 6.91
N LYS A 78 -8.13 -2.07 8.23
CA LYS A 78 -6.97 -1.78 9.08
C LYS A 78 -6.23 -0.46 8.80
N TYR A 79 -6.76 0.45 7.97
CA TYR A 79 -6.12 1.77 7.76
C TYR A 79 -6.26 2.72 8.94
N SER A 80 -7.17 2.49 9.92
CA SER A 80 -7.25 3.25 11.18
C SER A 80 -6.33 2.62 12.22
N VAL A 81 -5.03 2.91 12.19
CA VAL A 81 -4.02 2.25 13.02
C VAL A 81 -4.12 2.69 14.49
N LYS A 82 -4.24 1.73 15.40
CA LYS A 82 -4.28 1.95 16.87
C LYS A 82 -2.94 1.76 17.55
N ASP A 83 -2.07 0.95 16.97
CA ASP A 83 -0.71 0.69 17.44
C ASP A 83 0.18 0.31 16.26
N TYR A 84 1.26 1.06 16.04
CA TYR A 84 2.19 0.82 14.94
C TYR A 84 3.21 -0.28 15.21
N TYR A 85 3.26 -0.83 16.43
CA TYR A 85 4.26 -1.81 16.85
C TYR A 85 3.69 -3.20 17.11
N ALA A 86 2.42 -3.42 16.76
CA ALA A 86 1.72 -4.67 17.01
C ALA A 86 1.06 -5.22 15.75
N ILE A 87 0.74 -6.51 15.77
CA ILE A 87 -0.13 -7.19 14.81
C ILE A 87 -1.56 -7.17 15.36
N ASP A 88 -2.54 -6.96 14.47
CA ASP A 88 -3.96 -7.08 14.81
C ASP A 88 -4.26 -8.51 15.27
N GLU A 89 -4.99 -8.66 16.39
CA GLU A 89 -5.29 -9.97 16.98
C GLU A 89 -6.07 -10.91 16.05
N GLN A 90 -6.83 -10.34 15.09
CA GLN A 90 -7.50 -11.13 14.06
C GLN A 90 -6.54 -11.73 13.04
N TYR A 91 -5.35 -11.14 12.89
CA TYR A 91 -4.34 -11.58 11.92
C TYR A 91 -3.25 -12.45 12.52
N GLY A 92 -3.25 -12.63 13.83
CA GLY A 92 -2.28 -13.47 14.54
C GLY A 92 -1.36 -12.67 15.45
N THR A 93 -0.10 -13.11 15.54
CA THR A 93 0.90 -12.59 16.46
C THR A 93 2.12 -12.02 15.74
N MET A 94 3.01 -11.36 16.47
CA MET A 94 4.31 -10.93 15.94
C MET A 94 5.16 -12.13 15.50
N GLU A 95 5.04 -13.28 16.18
CA GLU A 95 5.74 -14.52 15.81
C GLU A 95 5.26 -15.05 14.45
N ASP A 96 3.94 -14.92 14.15
CA ASP A 96 3.40 -15.29 12.84
C ASP A 96 3.93 -14.38 11.73
N PHE A 97 4.09 -13.08 12.01
CA PHE A 97 4.72 -12.14 11.08
C PHE A 97 6.21 -12.48 10.84
N GLU A 98 6.98 -12.69 11.91
CA GLU A 98 8.40 -13.05 11.80
C GLU A 98 8.58 -14.39 11.04
N LYS A 99 7.68 -15.34 11.25
CA LYS A 99 7.64 -16.60 10.49
C LYS A 99 7.35 -16.37 9.01
N LEU A 100 6.35 -15.55 8.70
CA LEU A 100 6.03 -15.17 7.32
C LEU A 100 7.22 -14.49 6.64
N ALA A 101 7.86 -13.54 7.31
CA ALA A 101 9.03 -12.83 6.81
C ALA A 101 10.19 -13.80 6.52
N ALA A 102 10.49 -14.71 7.45
CA ALA A 102 11.53 -15.73 7.28
C ALA A 102 11.22 -16.71 6.13
N GLU A 103 9.96 -17.10 5.95
CA GLU A 103 9.54 -17.95 4.83
C GLU A 103 9.58 -17.23 3.49
N CYS A 104 9.28 -15.91 3.47
CA CYS A 104 9.48 -15.05 2.30
C CYS A 104 10.97 -14.95 1.93
N GLU A 105 11.85 -14.69 2.90
CA GLU A 105 13.29 -14.60 2.68
C GLU A 105 13.87 -15.88 2.07
N LYS A 106 13.50 -17.06 2.60
CA LYS A 106 13.93 -18.37 2.07
C LYS A 106 13.56 -18.57 0.60
N ARG A 107 12.43 -17.98 0.16
CA ARG A 107 11.94 -18.06 -1.21
C ARG A 107 12.44 -16.93 -2.10
N GLY A 108 13.23 -16.00 -1.56
CA GLY A 108 13.65 -14.79 -2.26
C GLY A 108 12.49 -13.81 -2.53
N ILE A 109 11.43 -13.87 -1.75
CA ILE A 109 10.28 -12.98 -1.82
C ILE A 109 10.51 -11.78 -0.91
N LYS A 110 10.40 -10.57 -1.44
CA LYS A 110 10.49 -9.32 -0.66
C LYS A 110 9.11 -9.00 -0.07
N LEU A 111 9.03 -8.89 1.26
CA LEU A 111 7.79 -8.61 1.99
C LEU A 111 7.65 -7.12 2.28
N LEU A 112 6.65 -6.47 1.70
CA LEU A 112 6.29 -5.08 2.00
C LEU A 112 5.10 -5.03 2.93
N ILE A 113 5.15 -4.14 3.92
CA ILE A 113 4.01 -3.80 4.76
C ILE A 113 3.45 -2.42 4.40
N ASP A 114 2.15 -2.26 4.58
CA ASP A 114 1.49 -0.97 4.40
C ASP A 114 1.74 -0.09 5.62
N LEU A 115 2.31 1.09 5.42
CA LEU A 115 2.61 2.05 6.49
C LEU A 115 1.78 3.31 6.33
N VAL A 116 0.84 3.53 7.25
CA VAL A 116 -0.10 4.65 7.25
C VAL A 116 0.52 5.81 8.02
N MET A 117 1.20 6.73 7.32
CA MET A 117 1.88 7.88 7.94
C MET A 117 1.01 9.13 7.98
N ASN A 118 -0.06 9.19 7.17
CA ASN A 118 -0.91 10.38 7.07
C ASN A 118 -1.78 10.61 8.31
N HIS A 119 -2.31 9.55 8.87
CA HIS A 119 -3.26 9.58 9.99
C HIS A 119 -3.07 8.38 10.90
N SER A 120 -3.65 8.45 12.09
CA SER A 120 -3.82 7.30 12.98
C SER A 120 -5.31 7.04 13.25
N SER A 121 -5.63 6.01 14.03
CA SER A 121 -6.96 5.90 14.62
C SER A 121 -7.19 6.99 15.68
N ASN A 122 -8.44 7.44 15.84
CA ASN A 122 -8.84 8.24 17.01
C ASN A 122 -8.77 7.43 18.31
N GLU A 123 -8.63 6.10 18.24
CA GLU A 123 -8.36 5.20 19.37
C GLU A 123 -6.86 4.95 19.59
N HIS A 124 -5.96 5.53 18.79
CA HIS A 124 -4.53 5.49 19.02
C HIS A 124 -4.16 6.21 20.32
N GLU A 125 -3.25 5.65 21.12
CA GLU A 125 -2.88 6.23 22.41
C GLU A 125 -2.40 7.69 22.30
N TRP A 126 -1.72 8.07 21.23
CA TRP A 126 -1.32 9.47 21.02
C TRP A 126 -2.53 10.41 20.92
N PHE A 127 -3.57 10.03 20.15
CA PHE A 127 -4.77 10.85 20.00
C PHE A 127 -5.63 10.86 21.26
N LYS A 128 -5.81 9.72 21.92
CA LYS A 128 -6.54 9.61 23.18
C LYS A 128 -5.90 10.46 24.27
N HIS A 129 -4.56 10.43 24.36
CA HIS A 129 -3.81 11.22 25.32
C HIS A 129 -3.97 12.72 25.01
N ALA A 130 -3.72 13.16 23.78
CA ALA A 130 -3.94 14.53 23.32
C ALA A 130 -5.37 15.02 23.60
N SER A 131 -6.37 14.21 23.24
CA SER A 131 -7.79 14.49 23.46
C SER A 131 -8.14 14.67 24.93
N LYS A 132 -7.59 13.81 25.81
CA LYS A 132 -7.78 13.92 27.26
C LYS A 132 -7.14 15.18 27.83
N SER A 133 -5.93 15.49 27.38
CA SER A 133 -5.18 16.69 27.82
C SER A 133 -5.88 17.98 27.39
N LEU A 134 -6.38 18.05 26.16
CA LEU A 134 -7.12 19.21 25.65
C LEU A 134 -8.42 19.50 26.41
N ARG A 135 -9.01 18.49 27.05
CA ARG A 135 -10.21 18.61 27.88
C ARG A 135 -9.90 18.86 29.35
N SER A 136 -8.63 18.79 29.73
CA SER A 136 -8.17 19.02 31.11
C SER A 136 -7.81 20.48 31.35
N ASN A 137 -7.77 20.89 32.63
CA ASN A 137 -7.26 22.20 33.01
C ASN A 137 -5.72 22.22 32.98
N PRO A 138 -5.11 23.39 32.67
CA PRO A 138 -3.68 23.56 32.83
C PRO A 138 -3.23 23.21 34.24
N CYS A 139 -2.10 22.53 34.39
CA CYS A 139 -1.60 22.10 35.70
C CYS A 139 -1.02 23.22 36.56
N GLY A 140 -0.93 24.44 36.01
CA GLY A 140 -0.38 25.61 36.72
C GLY A 140 1.14 25.75 36.66
N ALA A 141 1.87 24.73 36.19
CA ALA A 141 3.31 24.86 35.94
C ALA A 141 3.57 25.54 34.56
N ALA A 142 4.69 26.29 34.47
CA ALA A 142 5.14 26.85 33.21
C ALA A 142 5.61 25.72 32.24
N LYS A 143 5.58 25.94 30.94
CA LYS A 143 5.87 24.93 29.91
C LYS A 143 7.27 24.30 30.03
N ASP A 144 8.25 25.06 30.57
CA ASP A 144 9.62 24.64 30.82
C ASP A 144 9.83 23.89 32.14
N LYS A 145 8.78 23.70 32.94
CA LYS A 145 8.80 23.00 34.24
C LYS A 145 8.09 21.65 34.11
N PRO A 146 8.42 20.68 35.01
CA PRO A 146 7.70 19.41 35.06
C PRO A 146 6.19 19.60 35.23
N CYS A 147 5.44 18.81 34.51
CA CYS A 147 3.98 18.80 34.63
C CYS A 147 3.56 18.34 36.06
N LEU A 148 2.60 19.01 36.64
CA LEU A 148 2.04 18.65 37.95
C LEU A 148 0.84 17.67 37.85
N ASN A 149 0.52 17.20 36.65
CA ASN A 149 -0.62 16.33 36.34
C ASN A 149 -0.24 15.22 35.34
N ASP A 150 0.82 14.48 35.61
CA ASP A 150 1.29 13.30 34.86
C ASP A 150 1.30 13.50 33.36
N ASN A 151 1.67 14.69 32.90
CA ASN A 151 1.64 15.14 31.49
C ASN A 151 0.23 15.16 30.84
N ILE A 152 -0.84 14.97 31.60
CA ILE A 152 -2.21 15.12 31.10
C ILE A 152 -2.65 16.57 31.32
N CYS A 153 -2.13 17.47 30.51
CA CYS A 153 -2.56 18.87 30.54
C CYS A 153 -2.26 19.56 29.19
N PRO A 154 -3.02 20.61 28.83
CA PRO A 154 -2.88 21.25 27.50
C PRO A 154 -1.55 22.00 27.30
N VAL A 155 -0.72 22.13 28.34
CA VAL A 155 0.56 22.86 28.31
C VAL A 155 1.75 21.92 28.08
N HIS A 156 1.70 20.67 28.60
CA HIS A 156 2.86 19.79 28.68
C HIS A 156 2.74 18.51 27.86
N ASP A 157 1.53 18.20 27.35
CA ASP A 157 1.33 16.98 26.58
C ASP A 157 1.90 17.12 25.17
N LYS A 158 2.96 16.36 24.89
CA LYS A 158 3.62 16.35 23.58
C LYS A 158 2.70 15.88 22.45
N TYR A 159 1.72 15.03 22.75
CA TYR A 159 0.83 14.46 21.76
C TYR A 159 -0.19 15.46 21.19
N ILE A 160 -0.40 16.60 21.84
CA ILE A 160 -1.19 17.69 21.27
C ILE A 160 -0.56 18.21 19.96
N ASP A 161 0.76 18.30 19.92
CA ASP A 161 1.49 18.76 18.74
C ASP A 161 1.64 17.66 17.66
N TYR A 162 1.17 16.42 17.93
CA TYR A 162 1.17 15.31 16.97
C TYR A 162 0.02 15.37 15.96
N TYR A 163 -1.00 16.17 16.25
CA TYR A 163 -2.19 16.34 15.42
C TYR A 163 -2.51 17.81 15.18
N TYR A 164 -3.39 18.07 14.23
CA TYR A 164 -3.88 19.41 13.97
C TYR A 164 -5.15 19.68 14.76
N PHE A 165 -5.07 20.61 15.72
CA PHE A 165 -6.21 21.06 16.52
C PHE A 165 -6.45 22.56 16.34
N THR A 166 -7.72 23.00 16.42
CA THR A 166 -8.11 24.41 16.40
C THR A 166 -9.30 24.69 17.33
N ASP A 167 -9.40 25.91 17.84
CA ASP A 167 -10.53 26.34 18.68
C ASP A 167 -11.75 26.77 17.83
N GLU A 168 -11.56 27.03 16.54
CA GLU A 168 -12.63 27.40 15.61
C GLU A 168 -12.61 26.49 14.39
N LYS A 169 -13.80 26.00 13.97
CA LYS A 169 -13.91 25.18 12.75
C LYS A 169 -13.52 26.00 11.53
N PRO A 170 -12.51 25.59 10.75
CA PRO A 170 -12.17 26.24 9.51
C PRO A 170 -13.36 26.25 8.53
N VAL A 171 -13.61 27.42 7.93
CA VAL A 171 -14.72 27.62 7.01
C VAL A 171 -14.42 26.97 5.64
N GLY A 172 -15.40 26.29 5.08
CA GLY A 172 -15.31 25.77 3.70
C GLY A 172 -14.66 24.37 3.60
N THR A 173 -14.40 23.69 4.72
CA THR A 173 -13.89 22.32 4.72
C THR A 173 -14.78 21.37 5.52
N ASN A 174 -14.93 20.14 5.05
CA ASN A 174 -15.65 19.08 5.77
C ASN A 174 -14.70 18.17 6.56
N SER A 175 -13.38 18.43 6.52
CA SER A 175 -12.33 17.58 7.09
C SER A 175 -12.00 17.92 8.55
N TRP A 176 -12.91 18.59 9.27
CA TRP A 176 -12.71 18.97 10.66
C TRP A 176 -13.86 18.49 11.54
N TYR A 177 -13.52 17.71 12.54
CA TYR A 177 -14.45 17.07 13.45
C TYR A 177 -14.32 17.61 14.84
N ARG A 178 -15.42 17.56 15.61
CA ARG A 178 -15.48 18.19 16.91
C ARG A 178 -14.89 17.29 18.01
N ILE A 179 -14.07 17.89 18.87
CA ILE A 179 -13.57 17.24 20.08
C ILE A 179 -13.96 18.08 21.31
N GLY A 180 -14.71 17.51 22.24
CA GLY A 180 -15.23 18.24 23.40
C GLY A 180 -16.19 19.37 23.01
N SER A 181 -16.18 20.48 23.78
CA SER A 181 -17.15 21.58 23.60
C SER A 181 -16.73 22.59 22.54
N ASN A 182 -15.43 22.93 22.44
CA ASN A 182 -14.96 24.11 21.67
C ASN A 182 -13.70 23.86 20.85
N ARG A 183 -13.39 22.61 20.51
CA ARG A 183 -12.21 22.28 19.70
C ARG A 183 -12.53 21.38 18.55
N TRP A 184 -11.68 21.44 17.53
CA TRP A 184 -11.79 20.66 16.30
C TRP A 184 -10.45 20.03 15.98
N TYR A 185 -10.47 18.84 15.38
CA TYR A 185 -9.27 18.18 14.82
C TYR A 185 -9.48 17.90 13.34
N GLN A 186 -8.38 17.89 12.62
CA GLN A 186 -8.38 17.57 11.19
C GLN A 186 -8.41 16.06 10.98
N ALA A 187 -9.25 15.61 10.03
CA ALA A 187 -9.30 14.23 9.56
C ALA A 187 -9.88 14.23 8.14
N VAL A 188 -9.04 13.99 7.14
CA VAL A 188 -9.43 14.12 5.72
C VAL A 188 -10.32 12.97 5.28
N PHE A 189 -10.00 11.74 5.70
CA PHE A 189 -10.69 10.53 5.24
C PHE A 189 -11.96 10.25 6.04
N SER A 190 -11.88 10.27 7.35
CA SER A 190 -13.04 10.06 8.23
C SER A 190 -12.78 10.61 9.63
N GLU A 191 -13.86 10.82 10.41
CA GLU A 191 -13.77 11.21 11.82
C GLU A 191 -12.88 10.26 12.66
N GLN A 192 -12.76 9.01 12.26
CA GLN A 192 -11.97 8.01 12.97
C GLN A 192 -10.47 8.04 12.61
N MET A 193 -10.06 8.90 11.67
CA MET A 193 -8.71 8.96 11.12
C MET A 193 -8.10 10.36 11.26
N PRO A 194 -7.78 10.82 12.50
CA PRO A 194 -7.15 12.13 12.72
C PRO A 194 -5.80 12.23 12.03
N GLU A 195 -5.59 13.35 11.32
CA GLU A 195 -4.36 13.66 10.57
C GLU A 195 -3.19 13.86 11.53
N LEU A 196 -2.07 13.20 11.23
CA LEU A 196 -0.81 13.38 11.92
C LEU A 196 -0.07 14.62 11.43
N ASN A 197 0.44 15.40 12.35
CA ASN A 197 1.20 16.62 12.06
C ASN A 197 2.64 16.29 11.63
N LEU A 198 2.84 16.05 10.36
CA LEU A 198 4.18 15.76 9.80
C LEU A 198 5.09 16.99 9.70
N ASP A 199 4.63 18.21 9.99
CA ASP A 199 5.51 19.37 10.25
C ASP A 199 6.30 19.19 11.55
N ASN A 200 5.75 18.41 12.50
CA ASN A 200 6.40 18.11 13.77
C ASN A 200 7.51 17.06 13.58
N SER A 201 8.75 17.43 13.79
CA SER A 201 9.90 16.51 13.68
C SER A 201 9.82 15.31 14.64
N ALA A 202 9.16 15.45 15.79
CA ALA A 202 8.97 14.32 16.70
C ALA A 202 8.04 13.24 16.09
N VAL A 203 7.01 13.64 15.35
CA VAL A 203 6.15 12.69 14.61
C VAL A 203 6.95 11.97 13.53
N ARG A 204 7.74 12.71 12.75
CA ARG A 204 8.62 12.09 11.72
C ARG A 204 9.60 11.10 12.35
N SER A 205 10.21 11.46 13.50
CA SER A 205 11.14 10.56 14.22
C SER A 205 10.44 9.33 14.82
N GLU A 206 9.14 9.41 15.16
CA GLU A 206 8.41 8.19 15.54
C GLU A 206 8.24 7.25 14.33
N PHE A 207 7.96 7.76 13.12
CA PHE A 207 7.90 6.93 11.93
C PHE A 207 9.25 6.34 11.50
N GLU A 208 10.35 7.04 11.75
CA GLU A 208 11.69 6.48 11.61
C GLU A 208 11.89 5.25 12.52
N LYS A 209 11.50 5.34 13.79
CA LYS A 209 11.56 4.21 14.75
C LYS A 209 10.61 3.07 14.38
N ILE A 210 9.42 3.39 13.87
CA ILE A 210 8.48 2.39 13.39
C ILE A 210 9.08 1.64 12.19
N ALA A 211 9.74 2.35 11.27
CA ALA A 211 10.44 1.73 10.16
C ALA A 211 11.57 0.82 10.63
N ASP A 212 12.40 1.28 11.58
CA ASP A 212 13.47 0.48 12.19
C ASP A 212 12.91 -0.82 12.78
N PHE A 213 11.83 -0.72 13.55
CA PHE A 213 11.18 -1.86 14.18
C PHE A 213 10.73 -2.92 13.15
N TRP A 214 10.03 -2.49 12.09
CA TRP A 214 9.52 -3.44 11.09
C TRP A 214 10.62 -4.03 10.20
N LEU A 215 11.65 -3.25 9.87
CA LEU A 215 12.83 -3.76 9.16
C LEU A 215 13.58 -4.79 10.02
N GLU A 216 13.73 -4.55 11.32
CA GLU A 216 14.31 -5.53 12.26
C GLU A 216 13.48 -6.82 12.35
N LYS A 217 12.14 -6.72 12.22
CA LYS A 217 11.22 -7.87 12.20
C LYS A 217 11.20 -8.62 10.85
N GLY A 218 11.93 -8.15 9.84
CA GLY A 218 12.09 -8.83 8.55
C GLY A 218 11.22 -8.27 7.42
N ALA A 219 10.58 -7.11 7.60
CA ALA A 219 9.99 -6.42 6.47
C ALA A 219 11.10 -6.00 5.46
N GLY A 220 10.87 -6.23 4.17
CA GLY A 220 11.78 -5.83 3.09
C GLY A 220 11.54 -4.41 2.58
N GLY A 221 10.58 -3.71 3.15
CA GLY A 221 10.22 -2.33 2.81
C GLY A 221 8.76 -1.98 3.07
N PHE A 222 8.32 -0.87 2.47
CA PHE A 222 7.03 -0.27 2.80
C PHE A 222 6.23 0.14 1.57
N ARG A 223 4.91 -0.02 1.64
CA ARG A 223 3.98 0.77 0.85
C ARG A 223 3.49 1.93 1.72
N LEU A 224 3.65 3.15 1.24
CA LEU A 224 3.22 4.34 1.94
C LEU A 224 1.83 4.77 1.48
N ASP A 225 0.90 4.80 2.44
CA ASP A 225 -0.49 5.19 2.23
C ASP A 225 -0.63 6.70 2.03
N ALA A 226 -1.52 7.11 1.11
CA ALA A 226 -2.04 8.46 0.95
C ALA A 226 -0.97 9.58 0.96
N VAL A 227 0.18 9.36 0.34
CA VAL A 227 1.34 10.26 0.39
C VAL A 227 1.02 11.70 -0.04
N LYS A 228 0.09 11.88 -0.98
CA LYS A 228 -0.30 13.22 -1.43
C LYS A 228 -1.06 14.02 -0.35
N GLU A 229 -1.59 13.35 0.65
CA GLU A 229 -2.39 13.97 1.71
C GLU A 229 -1.57 14.34 2.95
N TYR A 230 -0.30 13.96 3.05
CA TYR A 230 0.59 14.37 4.14
C TYR A 230 0.55 15.88 4.41
N PHE A 231 0.48 16.65 3.35
CA PHE A 231 0.10 18.07 3.33
C PHE A 231 -0.77 18.28 2.09
N SER A 232 -2.08 18.11 2.23
CA SER A 232 -3.03 18.23 1.12
C SER A 232 -2.80 19.49 0.31
N GLY A 233 -2.54 19.35 -1.00
CA GLY A 233 -2.28 20.44 -1.91
C GLY A 233 -0.87 21.06 -1.87
N ASN A 234 0.07 20.46 -1.11
CA ASN A 234 1.46 20.93 -1.02
C ASN A 234 2.46 19.80 -1.35
N PRO A 235 2.67 19.47 -2.64
CA PRO A 235 3.55 18.39 -3.05
C PRO A 235 5.02 18.61 -2.64
N GLU A 236 5.48 19.85 -2.50
CA GLU A 236 6.86 20.15 -2.10
C GLU A 236 7.12 19.67 -0.67
N LYS A 237 6.20 19.94 0.26
CA LYS A 237 6.30 19.41 1.64
C LYS A 237 6.19 17.89 1.70
N ASN A 238 5.30 17.30 0.91
CA ASN A 238 5.18 15.85 0.82
C ASN A 238 6.51 15.22 0.39
N ILE A 239 7.15 15.77 -0.63
CA ILE A 239 8.45 15.33 -1.15
C ILE A 239 9.55 15.49 -0.09
N GLU A 240 9.54 16.57 0.71
CA GLU A 240 10.50 16.78 1.80
C GLU A 240 10.40 15.69 2.87
N VAL A 241 9.19 15.38 3.33
CA VAL A 241 8.96 14.30 4.32
C VAL A 241 9.37 12.95 3.76
N LEU A 242 8.99 12.65 2.52
CA LEU A 242 9.45 11.43 1.85
C LEU A 242 10.97 11.34 1.77
N ASN A 243 11.65 12.44 1.40
CA ASN A 243 13.11 12.44 1.29
C ASN A 243 13.78 12.13 2.63
N GLN A 244 13.26 12.68 3.73
CA GLN A 244 13.77 12.36 5.07
C GLN A 244 13.55 10.87 5.39
N PHE A 245 12.34 10.36 5.20
CA PHE A 245 11.99 8.96 5.47
C PHE A 245 12.82 7.99 4.62
N MET A 246 12.96 8.27 3.32
CA MET A 246 13.77 7.46 2.40
C MET A 246 15.24 7.40 2.82
N LYS A 247 15.84 8.54 3.17
CA LYS A 247 17.22 8.59 3.66
C LYS A 247 17.40 7.74 4.90
N HIS A 248 16.45 7.79 5.83
CA HIS A 248 16.48 6.98 7.03
C HIS A 248 16.41 5.49 6.68
N CYS A 249 15.39 5.04 5.94
CA CYS A 249 15.24 3.64 5.54
C CYS A 249 16.47 3.09 4.82
N LYS A 250 17.02 3.85 3.87
CA LYS A 250 18.24 3.44 3.12
C LYS A 250 19.50 3.42 3.97
N THR A 251 19.54 4.14 5.08
CA THR A 251 20.64 4.10 6.05
C THR A 251 20.57 2.83 6.90
N VAL A 252 19.35 2.40 7.26
CA VAL A 252 19.10 1.19 8.05
C VAL A 252 19.29 -0.06 7.19
N ASP A 253 18.61 -0.10 6.06
CA ASP A 253 18.74 -1.16 5.06
C ASP A 253 18.81 -0.56 3.64
N PRO A 254 19.98 -0.55 2.99
CA PRO A 254 20.10 -0.08 1.61
C PRO A 254 19.19 -0.82 0.61
N LYS A 255 18.74 -2.04 0.92
CA LYS A 255 17.84 -2.85 0.10
C LYS A 255 16.35 -2.63 0.40
N CYS A 256 16.02 -1.83 1.42
CA CYS A 256 14.65 -1.47 1.72
C CYS A 256 13.99 -0.86 0.49
N TYR A 257 12.85 -1.41 0.05
CA TYR A 257 12.11 -0.89 -1.08
C TYR A 257 10.86 -0.14 -0.61
N VAL A 258 10.66 1.06 -1.14
CA VAL A 258 9.51 1.88 -0.76
C VAL A 258 8.71 2.28 -1.99
N VAL A 259 7.42 1.99 -1.97
CA VAL A 259 6.45 2.41 -2.98
C VAL A 259 5.40 3.33 -2.37
N GLY A 260 5.17 4.50 -2.97
CA GLY A 260 4.21 5.48 -2.48
C GLY A 260 2.91 5.49 -3.27
N GLU A 261 1.80 5.67 -2.56
CA GLU A 261 0.52 5.98 -3.20
C GLU A 261 0.37 7.49 -3.37
N VAL A 262 0.43 7.93 -4.62
CA VAL A 262 0.15 9.30 -5.03
C VAL A 262 -0.92 9.27 -6.10
N TRP A 263 -2.18 9.26 -5.71
CA TRP A 263 -3.31 9.19 -6.64
C TRP A 263 -3.54 10.54 -7.33
N GLU A 264 -2.75 10.77 -8.37
CA GLU A 264 -2.68 12.01 -9.10
C GLU A 264 -2.44 11.80 -10.61
N SER A 265 -2.50 12.89 -11.38
CA SER A 265 -2.12 12.88 -12.78
C SER A 265 -0.64 12.53 -12.98
N PHE A 266 -0.28 12.01 -14.16
CA PHE A 266 1.09 11.68 -14.53
C PHE A 266 2.10 12.78 -14.18
N THR A 267 1.80 14.01 -14.56
CA THR A 267 2.69 15.18 -14.31
C THR A 267 2.89 15.45 -12.82
N ASN A 268 1.92 15.11 -11.98
CA ASN A 268 1.98 15.38 -10.56
C ASN A 268 2.62 14.24 -9.79
N TYR A 269 2.20 12.98 -9.99
CA TYR A 269 2.78 11.88 -9.20
C TYR A 269 4.26 11.65 -9.52
N THR A 270 4.69 11.88 -10.76
CA THR A 270 6.11 11.69 -11.13
C THR A 270 7.06 12.66 -10.43
N LYS A 271 6.59 13.81 -9.95
CA LYS A 271 7.42 14.74 -9.17
C LYS A 271 7.95 14.13 -7.87
N TYR A 272 7.21 13.17 -7.31
CA TYR A 272 7.56 12.56 -6.03
C TYR A 272 8.84 11.71 -6.10
N TYR A 273 9.26 11.27 -7.29
CA TYR A 273 10.55 10.61 -7.47
C TYR A 273 11.75 11.50 -7.10
N SER A 274 11.59 12.83 -7.09
CA SER A 274 12.63 13.75 -6.61
C SER A 274 12.92 13.62 -5.11
N SER A 275 12.08 12.93 -4.35
CA SER A 275 12.33 12.57 -2.95
C SER A 275 13.37 11.45 -2.78
N GLY A 276 13.70 10.72 -3.85
CA GLY A 276 14.51 9.51 -3.81
C GLY A 276 13.70 8.24 -3.47
N ILE A 277 12.37 8.30 -3.51
CA ILE A 277 11.51 7.11 -3.38
C ILE A 277 11.78 6.15 -4.53
N ASP A 278 11.80 4.85 -4.25
CA ASP A 278 12.09 3.83 -5.26
C ASP A 278 10.98 3.78 -6.31
N SER A 279 9.72 3.80 -5.88
CA SER A 279 8.56 3.73 -6.77
C SER A 279 7.38 4.57 -6.30
N VAL A 280 6.56 4.96 -7.26
CA VAL A 280 5.21 5.50 -7.05
C VAL A 280 4.25 4.72 -7.94
N PHE A 281 3.05 4.39 -7.44
CA PHE A 281 2.06 3.66 -8.24
C PHE A 281 1.70 4.40 -9.54
N GLY A 282 1.84 3.69 -10.66
CA GLY A 282 1.63 4.19 -12.02
C GLY A 282 0.16 4.32 -12.40
N PHE A 283 -0.59 5.25 -11.80
CA PHE A 283 -2.02 5.47 -12.07
C PHE A 283 -2.35 5.75 -13.53
N THR A 284 -1.38 6.18 -14.34
CA THR A 284 -1.53 6.34 -15.79
C THR A 284 -1.89 5.04 -16.50
N MET A 285 -1.44 3.91 -15.96
CA MET A 285 -1.67 2.57 -16.54
C MET A 285 -2.95 1.91 -16.02
N ALA A 286 -3.41 2.32 -14.83
CA ALA A 286 -4.44 1.66 -14.04
C ALA A 286 -5.88 2.08 -14.37
N GLN A 287 -6.83 1.26 -13.93
CA GLN A 287 -8.27 1.48 -13.98
C GLN A 287 -8.85 1.50 -15.41
N GLU A 288 -10.13 1.76 -15.55
CA GLU A 288 -10.84 1.86 -16.86
C GLU A 288 -10.27 2.98 -17.74
N SER A 289 -9.80 4.06 -17.10
CA SER A 289 -9.22 5.21 -17.78
C SER A 289 -7.75 5.05 -18.11
N GLY A 290 -7.09 4.00 -17.61
CA GLY A 290 -5.68 3.73 -17.81
C GLY A 290 -5.31 3.23 -19.19
N LYS A 291 -4.04 3.32 -19.51
CA LYS A 291 -3.53 2.94 -20.85
C LYS A 291 -3.69 1.46 -21.15
N ILE A 292 -3.54 0.58 -20.14
CA ILE A 292 -3.71 -0.88 -20.35
C ILE A 292 -5.14 -1.17 -20.81
N ALA A 293 -6.14 -0.78 -20.03
CA ALA A 293 -7.54 -1.05 -20.33
C ALA A 293 -7.99 -0.42 -21.66
N LYS A 294 -7.60 0.82 -21.92
CA LYS A 294 -7.91 1.51 -23.18
C LYS A 294 -7.31 0.81 -24.40
N THR A 295 -6.07 0.36 -24.29
CA THR A 295 -5.39 -0.35 -25.39
C THR A 295 -6.06 -1.70 -25.67
N ILE A 296 -6.35 -2.48 -24.65
CA ILE A 296 -7.01 -3.78 -24.75
C ILE A 296 -8.45 -3.65 -25.27
N ASN A 297 -9.17 -2.63 -24.82
CA ASN A 297 -10.55 -2.40 -25.28
C ASN A 297 -10.63 -1.81 -26.70
N GLY A 298 -9.51 -1.32 -27.26
CA GLY A 298 -9.40 -0.88 -28.66
C GLY A 298 -10.28 0.32 -29.03
N LYS A 299 -10.66 1.17 -28.06
CA LYS A 299 -11.54 2.33 -28.28
C LYS A 299 -10.75 3.61 -28.54
N GLY A 300 -10.84 4.14 -29.77
CA GLY A 300 -10.27 5.44 -30.16
C GLY A 300 -8.83 5.40 -30.70
N ALA A 301 -8.46 6.40 -31.50
CA ALA A 301 -7.15 6.49 -32.18
C ALA A 301 -5.96 6.53 -31.18
N ASP A 302 -6.16 7.14 -30.01
CA ASP A 302 -5.15 7.26 -28.96
C ASP A 302 -4.97 5.98 -28.12
N ASN A 303 -5.74 4.92 -28.41
CA ASN A 303 -5.75 3.66 -27.68
C ASN A 303 -5.14 2.51 -28.49
N SER A 304 -4.26 2.83 -29.43
CA SER A 304 -3.51 1.86 -30.23
C SER A 304 -2.32 1.30 -29.46
N VAL A 305 -1.82 0.14 -29.87
CA VAL A 305 -0.57 -0.45 -29.38
C VAL A 305 0.60 0.54 -29.51
N LYS A 306 0.63 1.33 -30.60
CA LYS A 306 1.64 2.38 -30.78
C LYS A 306 1.54 3.46 -29.70
N SER A 307 0.34 3.90 -29.35
CA SER A 307 0.12 4.89 -28.28
C SER A 307 0.50 4.33 -26.91
N PHE A 308 0.27 3.03 -26.69
CA PHE A 308 0.71 2.34 -25.48
C PHE A 308 2.24 2.32 -25.36
N ALA A 309 2.93 1.89 -26.42
CA ALA A 309 4.40 1.88 -26.44
C ALA A 309 4.99 3.27 -26.24
N GLN A 310 4.39 4.31 -26.84
CA GLN A 310 4.82 5.70 -26.63
C GLN A 310 4.60 6.16 -25.18
N ALA A 311 3.52 5.72 -24.54
CA ALA A 311 3.28 6.04 -23.13
C ALA A 311 4.34 5.41 -22.24
N MET A 312 4.74 4.15 -22.47
CA MET A 312 5.83 3.50 -21.74
C MET A 312 7.15 4.28 -21.85
N VAL A 313 7.55 4.63 -23.07
CA VAL A 313 8.75 5.45 -23.31
C VAL A 313 8.67 6.79 -22.58
N THR A 314 7.50 7.42 -22.58
CA THR A 314 7.28 8.71 -21.91
C THR A 314 7.44 8.57 -20.38
N VAL A 315 6.91 7.48 -19.80
CA VAL A 315 7.08 7.19 -18.36
C VAL A 315 8.56 7.04 -18.05
N GLU A 316 9.28 6.14 -18.72
CA GLU A 316 10.70 5.90 -18.50
C GLU A 316 11.54 7.19 -18.58
N GLN A 317 11.36 7.96 -19.65
CA GLN A 317 12.08 9.22 -19.83
C GLN A 317 11.77 10.22 -18.71
N LYS A 318 10.52 10.24 -18.25
CA LYS A 318 10.10 11.15 -17.19
C LYS A 318 10.70 10.73 -15.84
N LEU A 319 10.68 9.46 -15.50
CA LEU A 319 11.27 8.94 -14.28
C LEU A 319 12.78 9.18 -14.26
N ALA A 320 13.48 8.83 -15.33
CA ALA A 320 14.92 9.07 -15.48
C ALA A 320 15.31 10.57 -15.35
N SER A 321 14.37 11.49 -15.61
CA SER A 321 14.62 12.92 -15.40
C SER A 321 14.65 13.33 -13.91
N TYR A 322 14.16 12.48 -13.01
CA TYR A 322 14.18 12.73 -11.56
C TYR A 322 15.22 11.91 -10.82
N SER A 323 15.41 10.65 -11.19
CA SER A 323 16.35 9.73 -10.55
C SER A 323 16.75 8.58 -11.47
N ASP A 324 18.03 8.22 -11.45
CA ASP A 324 18.55 7.05 -12.20
C ASP A 324 18.09 5.73 -11.58
N THR A 325 17.59 5.76 -10.34
CA THR A 325 17.09 4.58 -9.60
C THR A 325 15.57 4.52 -9.51
N ALA A 326 14.87 5.44 -10.18
CA ALA A 326 13.41 5.47 -10.20
C ALA A 326 12.83 4.26 -10.96
N ILE A 327 11.90 3.55 -10.35
CA ILE A 327 11.24 2.36 -10.90
C ILE A 327 9.74 2.64 -10.99
N ASP A 328 9.11 2.47 -12.15
CA ASP A 328 7.64 2.55 -12.24
C ASP A 328 6.99 1.38 -11.50
N ALA A 329 5.84 1.62 -10.89
CA ALA A 329 5.03 0.59 -10.24
C ALA A 329 3.66 0.46 -10.95
N PRO A 330 3.60 -0.13 -12.16
CA PRO A 330 2.37 -0.27 -12.92
C PRO A 330 1.43 -1.30 -12.28
N PHE A 331 0.12 -1.08 -12.41
CA PHE A 331 -0.93 -1.99 -11.95
C PHE A 331 -2.19 -1.81 -12.82
N ILE A 332 -3.16 -2.74 -12.73
CA ILE A 332 -4.46 -2.61 -13.39
C ILE A 332 -5.52 -2.17 -12.38
N GLY A 333 -5.59 -2.86 -11.26
CA GLY A 333 -6.48 -2.57 -10.15
C GLY A 333 -5.84 -2.91 -8.81
N ASN A 334 -6.45 -2.42 -7.74
CA ASN A 334 -6.04 -2.70 -6.37
C ASN A 334 -7.29 -2.74 -5.45
N HIS A 335 -7.10 -2.77 -4.15
CA HIS A 335 -8.17 -2.82 -3.15
C HIS A 335 -9.10 -1.58 -3.10
N ASP A 336 -8.70 -0.47 -3.73
CA ASP A 336 -9.49 0.79 -3.79
C ASP A 336 -10.12 1.04 -5.17
N THR A 337 -9.71 0.27 -6.19
CA THR A 337 -10.20 0.42 -7.56
C THR A 337 -11.06 -0.77 -7.97
N ASN A 338 -11.82 -0.63 -9.06
CA ASN A 338 -12.51 -1.77 -9.64
C ASN A 338 -11.50 -2.84 -10.08
N ARG A 339 -11.86 -4.12 -9.91
CA ARG A 339 -11.01 -5.24 -10.31
C ARG A 339 -10.85 -5.35 -11.82
N GLY A 340 -9.70 -5.83 -12.25
CA GLY A 340 -9.31 -5.98 -13.65
C GLY A 340 -10.32 -6.75 -14.49
N ALA A 341 -10.93 -7.81 -13.97
CA ALA A 341 -11.95 -8.60 -14.67
C ALA A 341 -13.16 -7.74 -15.09
N GLY A 342 -13.69 -6.90 -14.18
CA GLY A 342 -14.79 -5.99 -14.45
C GLY A 342 -14.41 -4.90 -15.46
N ILE A 343 -13.25 -4.28 -15.30
CA ILE A 343 -12.68 -3.26 -16.20
C ILE A 343 -12.61 -3.77 -17.66
N LEU A 344 -12.31 -5.04 -17.83
CA LEU A 344 -12.14 -5.69 -19.13
C LEU A 344 -13.40 -6.43 -19.61
N GLY A 345 -14.53 -6.22 -18.95
CA GLY A 345 -15.85 -6.73 -19.33
C GLY A 345 -15.97 -8.24 -19.20
N TYR A 346 -15.27 -8.83 -18.23
CA TYR A 346 -15.25 -10.28 -17.97
C TYR A 346 -14.86 -11.11 -19.20
N ASN A 347 -14.02 -10.57 -20.07
CA ASN A 347 -13.54 -11.24 -21.25
C ASN A 347 -12.16 -11.85 -20.99
N GLU A 348 -12.09 -13.17 -20.89
CA GLU A 348 -10.88 -13.92 -20.56
C GLU A 348 -9.69 -13.56 -21.48
N THR A 349 -9.93 -13.47 -22.80
CA THR A 349 -8.87 -13.09 -23.75
C THR A 349 -8.32 -11.70 -23.47
N LYS A 350 -9.18 -10.73 -23.12
CA LYS A 350 -8.76 -9.38 -22.76
C LYS A 350 -8.02 -9.36 -21.42
N ILE A 351 -8.48 -10.12 -20.45
CA ILE A 351 -7.83 -10.23 -19.12
C ILE A 351 -6.42 -10.80 -19.29
N LYS A 352 -6.27 -11.91 -20.01
CA LYS A 352 -4.96 -12.51 -20.31
C LYS A 352 -4.04 -11.56 -21.09
N ALA A 353 -4.57 -10.83 -22.06
CA ALA A 353 -3.79 -9.86 -22.82
C ALA A 353 -3.35 -8.66 -21.94
N ALA A 354 -4.21 -8.18 -21.04
CA ALA A 354 -3.88 -7.10 -20.11
C ALA A 354 -2.82 -7.54 -19.08
N ALA A 355 -2.95 -8.75 -18.54
CA ALA A 355 -1.93 -9.34 -17.66
C ALA A 355 -0.58 -9.50 -18.39
N GLY A 356 -0.60 -9.98 -19.64
CA GLY A 356 0.60 -10.05 -20.49
C GLY A 356 1.26 -8.69 -20.70
N LEU A 357 0.49 -7.64 -20.96
CA LEU A 357 1.03 -6.28 -21.05
C LEU A 357 1.65 -5.84 -19.73
N LEU A 358 0.91 -5.97 -18.62
CA LEU A 358 1.37 -5.55 -17.28
C LEU A 358 2.69 -6.23 -16.89
N LEU A 359 2.76 -7.55 -17.01
CA LEU A 359 3.91 -8.35 -16.58
C LEU A 359 5.14 -8.24 -17.51
N THR A 360 4.98 -7.64 -18.70
CA THR A 360 6.08 -7.40 -19.65
C THR A 360 6.45 -5.93 -19.79
N MET A 361 5.80 -5.05 -19.03
CA MET A 361 6.17 -3.64 -18.94
C MET A 361 7.48 -3.46 -18.19
N SER A 362 8.14 -2.34 -18.45
CA SER A 362 9.20 -1.83 -17.59
C SER A 362 8.66 -1.47 -16.20
N GLY A 363 9.52 -1.64 -15.19
CA GLY A 363 9.17 -1.36 -13.80
C GLY A 363 8.91 -2.61 -12.95
N SER A 364 8.29 -2.40 -11.81
CA SER A 364 7.88 -3.44 -10.85
C SER A 364 6.35 -3.54 -10.83
N PRO A 365 5.75 -4.46 -11.59
CA PRO A 365 4.30 -4.58 -11.66
C PRO A 365 3.70 -5.07 -10.35
N PHE A 366 2.52 -4.55 -10.00
CA PHE A 366 1.71 -4.98 -8.87
C PHE A 366 0.43 -5.65 -9.38
N VAL A 367 0.17 -6.87 -8.91
CA VAL A 367 -1.03 -7.66 -9.20
C VAL A 367 -1.82 -7.85 -7.92
N TYR A 368 -3.11 -7.54 -7.95
CA TYR A 368 -3.98 -7.69 -6.80
C TYR A 368 -4.48 -9.13 -6.70
N TYR A 369 -4.42 -9.74 -5.50
CA TYR A 369 -4.83 -11.13 -5.28
C TYR A 369 -6.19 -11.44 -5.92
N GLY A 370 -6.31 -12.59 -6.53
CA GLY A 370 -7.54 -13.04 -7.18
C GLY A 370 -7.74 -12.49 -8.59
N ASP A 371 -6.92 -11.54 -9.08
CA ASP A 371 -7.00 -11.09 -10.47
C ASP A 371 -6.58 -12.21 -11.43
N GLU A 372 -5.68 -13.11 -11.00
CA GLU A 372 -5.22 -14.28 -11.74
C GLU A 372 -6.31 -15.33 -11.95
N ILE A 373 -7.29 -15.40 -11.05
CA ILE A 373 -8.48 -16.27 -11.18
C ILE A 373 -9.71 -15.51 -11.68
N GLY A 374 -9.55 -14.24 -12.05
CA GLY A 374 -10.62 -13.39 -12.58
C GLY A 374 -11.67 -12.96 -11.57
N LEU A 375 -11.31 -12.82 -10.28
CA LEU A 375 -12.22 -12.30 -9.26
C LEU A 375 -12.84 -10.98 -9.70
N SER A 376 -14.13 -10.83 -9.49
CA SER A 376 -14.88 -9.62 -9.77
C SER A 376 -14.98 -8.74 -8.53
N GLY A 377 -15.24 -7.44 -8.72
CA GLY A 377 -15.47 -6.50 -7.64
C GLY A 377 -15.50 -5.06 -8.15
N SER A 378 -16.59 -4.34 -7.85
CA SER A 378 -16.75 -2.96 -8.26
C SER A 378 -17.70 -2.20 -7.33
N GLY A 379 -17.74 -0.89 -7.45
CA GLY A 379 -18.62 -0.03 -6.66
C GLY A 379 -18.07 0.19 -5.25
N ARG A 380 -18.72 -0.38 -4.25
CA ARG A 380 -18.30 -0.29 -2.84
C ARG A 380 -16.93 -0.97 -2.63
N ASP A 381 -16.17 -0.47 -1.66
CA ASP A 381 -14.83 -1.01 -1.37
C ASP A 381 -14.88 -2.46 -0.90
N GLU A 382 -15.90 -2.83 -0.13
CA GLU A 382 -16.12 -4.19 0.35
C GLU A 382 -16.20 -5.19 -0.80
N ASN A 383 -16.85 -4.81 -1.91
CA ASN A 383 -16.98 -5.67 -3.09
C ASN A 383 -15.65 -5.90 -3.82
N LYS A 384 -14.74 -4.91 -3.78
CA LYS A 384 -13.40 -5.01 -4.39
C LYS A 384 -12.48 -5.92 -3.59
N ARG A 385 -12.79 -6.14 -2.32
CA ARG A 385 -12.01 -6.88 -1.31
C ARG A 385 -12.62 -8.25 -1.02
N ALA A 386 -13.26 -8.85 -2.02
CA ALA A 386 -13.94 -10.14 -1.93
C ALA A 386 -12.97 -11.28 -1.55
N PRO A 387 -13.46 -12.36 -0.90
CA PRO A 387 -12.66 -13.51 -0.52
C PRO A 387 -11.92 -14.15 -1.70
N MET A 388 -10.67 -14.57 -1.46
CA MET A 388 -9.95 -15.46 -2.37
C MET A 388 -10.64 -16.81 -2.42
N ILE A 389 -10.69 -17.41 -3.60
CA ILE A 389 -11.24 -18.75 -3.81
C ILE A 389 -10.09 -19.69 -4.13
N TRP A 390 -9.79 -20.61 -3.22
CA TRP A 390 -8.66 -21.53 -3.34
C TRP A 390 -9.04 -22.82 -4.06
N ASP A 391 -10.22 -23.33 -3.77
CA ASP A 391 -10.76 -24.56 -4.34
C ASP A 391 -12.31 -24.59 -4.28
N SER A 392 -12.90 -25.66 -4.80
CA SER A 392 -14.36 -25.90 -4.77
C SER A 392 -14.89 -26.36 -3.41
N GLU A 393 -14.00 -26.74 -2.48
CA GLU A 393 -14.36 -27.26 -1.16
C GLU A 393 -14.43 -26.14 -0.12
N GLY A 394 -13.93 -24.93 -0.45
CA GLY A 394 -13.91 -23.78 0.43
C GLY A 394 -12.77 -23.81 1.45
N THR A 395 -11.67 -24.49 1.14
CA THR A 395 -10.47 -24.48 1.98
C THR A 395 -9.94 -23.04 2.15
N GLY A 396 -9.72 -22.62 3.40
CA GLY A 396 -9.20 -21.27 3.70
C GLY A 396 -10.11 -20.12 3.28
N LEU A 397 -11.39 -20.38 2.97
CA LEU A 397 -12.35 -19.36 2.54
C LEU A 397 -12.73 -18.45 3.71
N THR A 398 -12.60 -17.15 3.51
CA THR A 398 -13.03 -16.14 4.48
C THR A 398 -14.50 -15.75 4.27
N TYR A 399 -15.10 -15.08 5.27
CA TYR A 399 -16.44 -14.50 5.10
C TYR A 399 -16.44 -13.25 4.22
N GLY A 400 -15.26 -12.65 3.99
CA GLY A 400 -15.11 -11.37 3.32
C GLY A 400 -15.49 -10.17 4.20
N PRO A 401 -15.34 -8.95 3.67
CA PRO A 401 -15.66 -7.73 4.38
C PRO A 401 -17.11 -7.66 4.85
N PRO A 402 -17.39 -7.02 6.00
CA PRO A 402 -18.76 -6.70 6.42
C PRO A 402 -19.51 -5.94 5.32
N ASP A 403 -20.81 -6.22 5.16
CA ASP A 403 -21.68 -5.56 4.17
C ASP A 403 -21.26 -5.72 2.69
N MET A 404 -20.40 -6.69 2.37
CA MET A 404 -20.08 -7.04 1.00
C MET A 404 -21.35 -7.57 0.30
N GLU A 405 -21.65 -7.03 -0.86
CA GLU A 405 -22.68 -7.56 -1.73
C GLU A 405 -22.17 -8.84 -2.41
N ARG A 406 -22.96 -9.91 -2.41
CA ARG A 406 -22.60 -11.14 -3.11
C ARG A 406 -22.37 -10.85 -4.60
N GLN A 407 -21.16 -11.05 -5.06
CA GLN A 407 -20.81 -10.97 -6.48
C GLN A 407 -20.77 -12.40 -7.05
N GLU A 408 -21.40 -12.60 -8.21
CA GLU A 408 -21.24 -13.84 -8.95
C GLU A 408 -19.82 -13.85 -9.56
N ASN A 409 -18.97 -14.73 -9.08
CA ASN A 409 -17.69 -15.01 -9.73
C ASN A 409 -17.96 -15.81 -10.99
N ARG A 410 -17.83 -15.16 -12.15
CA ARG A 410 -18.20 -15.75 -13.45
C ARG A 410 -17.17 -16.74 -14.02
N PHE A 411 -16.04 -16.91 -13.35
CA PHE A 411 -14.93 -17.79 -13.79
C PHE A 411 -14.56 -18.86 -12.74
N ALA A 412 -15.31 -18.97 -11.65
CA ALA A 412 -15.14 -20.03 -10.66
C ALA A 412 -15.96 -21.26 -11.08
N ASP A 413 -15.47 -21.99 -12.10
CA ASP A 413 -15.90 -23.35 -12.42
C ASP A 413 -14.73 -24.33 -12.23
#